data_6ae1c5319180c90f2882a0d910b35909
#
_entry.id   6ae1c5319180c90f2882a0d910b35909
#
_cell.length_a   1.000
_cell.length_b   1.000
_cell.length_c   1.000
_cell.angle_alpha   90.00
_cell.angle_beta   90.00
_cell.angle_gamma   90.00
#
_symmetry.space_group_name_H-M   'P 1'
#
loop_
_entity.id
_entity.type
_entity.pdbx_description
1 polymer ?
#
loop_
_entity_poly.entity_id
_entity_poly.type
_entity_poly.pdbx_seq_one_letter_code
_entity_poly.pdbx_strand_id
1 'polypeptide(L)'
;MKIDFDINSNDNSLFVTSQCNNRCLMCAQPPLDRDDIDFFFERNIRLIDNAPNGLTDIGITGGEPTLLKEKLVHLIKYIELRHPDSLIHILTNGRAFSDIQYTRMFVGFSNLLFGIPLHSDFSIEHDAITQVKGSYIETMKGLYNLANIGVDIELRVVINKMNYRRLPQLSEFIWRNLPFVASISFMGLEDTGYSIKNHNKIWIDPIDYLVEIEKAVINLAEWNLDVSIFNIPLCLLKPSLYKFAKKSISDWKVTYIDTCSTCSKKNECCGLFSTSKMQSPNIKPILI
;
A
#
# COMPACT_ATOMS: atom_id res chain seq x y z
N MET A 1 3.15 16.69 -7.82
CA MET A 1 1.76 16.21 -7.55
C MET A 1 0.99 16.35 -8.85
N LYS A 2 0.41 15.27 -9.37
CA LYS A 2 -0.46 15.29 -10.56
C LYS A 2 -1.61 16.28 -10.34
N ILE A 3 -1.92 17.08 -11.35
CA ILE A 3 -2.94 18.13 -11.24
C ILE A 3 -4.28 17.65 -11.80
N ASP A 4 -4.26 16.66 -12.71
CA ASP A 4 -5.42 16.14 -13.41
C ASP A 4 -5.39 14.59 -13.45
N PHE A 5 -6.54 13.96 -13.58
CA PHE A 5 -6.66 12.54 -13.86
C PHE A 5 -6.39 12.24 -15.34
N ASP A 6 -5.81 11.08 -15.59
CA ASP A 6 -5.49 10.61 -16.93
C ASP A 6 -5.98 9.18 -17.11
N ILE A 7 -6.87 8.95 -18.07
CA ILE A 7 -7.47 7.62 -18.34
C ILE A 7 -6.42 6.57 -18.73
N ASN A 8 -5.28 7.01 -19.24
CA ASN A 8 -4.17 6.11 -19.62
C ASN A 8 -3.17 5.86 -18.49
N SER A 9 -3.39 6.46 -17.33
CA SER A 9 -2.51 6.34 -16.17
C SER A 9 -3.11 5.39 -15.12
N ASN A 10 -2.29 4.49 -14.60
CA ASN A 10 -2.60 3.66 -13.45
C ASN A 10 -2.42 4.40 -12.10
N ASP A 11 -2.20 5.71 -12.12
CA ASP A 11 -1.92 6.52 -10.93
C ASP A 11 -2.87 7.72 -10.85
N ASN A 12 -4.17 7.41 -10.75
CA ASN A 12 -5.22 8.40 -10.53
C ASN A 12 -5.56 8.45 -9.03
N SER A 13 -4.82 9.25 -8.27
CA SER A 13 -5.00 9.33 -6.83
C SER A 13 -5.25 10.75 -6.33
N LEU A 14 -6.21 10.84 -5.40
CA LEU A 14 -6.54 12.04 -4.65
C LEU A 14 -5.69 12.09 -3.38
N PHE A 15 -4.88 13.12 -3.25
CA PHE A 15 -4.21 13.43 -1.99
C PHE A 15 -5.14 14.27 -1.12
N VAL A 16 -5.50 13.78 0.09
CA VAL A 16 -6.58 14.37 0.89
C VAL A 16 -6.12 15.13 2.13
N THR A 17 -4.94 14.86 2.64
CA THR A 17 -4.32 15.60 3.75
C THR A 17 -2.86 15.22 3.92
N SER A 18 -2.05 16.14 4.43
CA SER A 18 -0.68 15.83 4.88
C SER A 18 -0.61 15.35 6.33
N GLN A 19 -1.72 15.40 7.09
CA GLN A 19 -1.77 14.95 8.48
C GLN A 19 -1.86 13.42 8.57
N CYS A 20 -1.25 12.86 9.61
CA CYS A 20 -1.38 11.43 9.94
C CYS A 20 -1.25 11.22 11.44
N ASN A 21 -2.02 10.30 11.98
CA ASN A 21 -1.94 9.86 13.38
C ASN A 21 -0.91 8.73 13.61
N ASN A 22 -0.17 8.32 12.58
CA ASN A 22 1.02 7.47 12.66
C ASN A 22 2.29 8.26 12.32
N ARG A 23 3.46 7.69 12.68
CA ARG A 23 4.80 8.21 12.36
C ARG A 23 5.69 7.08 11.85
N CYS A 24 5.15 6.25 10.93
CA CYS A 24 5.80 5.02 10.45
C CYS A 24 7.24 5.27 10.00
N LEU A 25 8.15 4.40 10.43
CA LEU A 25 9.59 4.53 10.16
C LEU A 25 9.92 4.61 8.67
N MET A 26 9.10 3.97 7.81
CA MET A 26 9.29 3.91 6.36
C MET A 26 8.38 4.89 5.59
N CYS A 27 7.71 5.83 6.24
CA CYS A 27 6.77 6.70 5.57
C CYS A 27 7.44 7.49 4.44
N ALA A 28 6.99 7.25 3.19
CA ALA A 28 7.51 7.93 2.00
C ALA A 28 7.07 9.40 1.95
N GLN A 29 5.95 9.72 2.59
CA GLN A 29 5.39 11.07 2.71
C GLN A 29 5.23 11.42 4.19
N PRO A 30 6.30 11.88 4.87
CA PRO A 30 6.25 12.24 6.28
C PRO A 30 5.12 13.21 6.58
N PRO A 31 4.31 12.93 7.61
CA PRO A 31 3.19 13.81 7.93
C PRO A 31 3.65 15.20 8.36
N LEU A 32 2.84 16.18 7.99
CA LEU A 32 3.02 17.59 8.38
C LEU A 32 1.97 17.95 9.42
N ASP A 33 2.39 18.80 10.37
CA ASP A 33 1.49 19.36 11.37
C ASP A 33 0.90 20.68 10.83
N ARG A 34 -0.08 20.55 9.95
CA ARG A 34 -0.83 21.68 9.43
C ARG A 34 -2.24 21.25 9.05
N ASP A 35 -3.19 22.15 9.23
CA ASP A 35 -4.57 21.94 8.82
C ASP A 35 -4.71 22.24 7.32
N ASP A 36 -4.85 21.20 6.51
CA ASP A 36 -4.97 21.27 5.06
C ASP A 36 -6.15 20.44 4.49
N ILE A 37 -6.98 19.90 5.38
CA ILE A 37 -8.09 19.02 4.99
C ILE A 37 -9.07 19.76 4.07
N ASP A 38 -9.52 20.96 4.43
CA ASP A 38 -10.51 21.72 3.66
C ASP A 38 -9.96 22.11 2.30
N PHE A 39 -8.71 22.55 2.24
CA PHE A 39 -8.04 22.89 1.00
C PHE A 39 -8.00 21.70 0.02
N PHE A 40 -7.59 20.51 0.48
CA PHE A 40 -7.54 19.33 -0.36
C PHE A 40 -8.93 18.80 -0.69
N PHE A 41 -9.89 18.88 0.23
CA PHE A 41 -11.27 18.47 -0.03
C PHE A 41 -11.87 19.25 -1.21
N GLU A 42 -11.84 20.59 -1.17
CA GLU A 42 -12.34 21.43 -2.25
C GLU A 42 -11.59 21.21 -3.57
N ARG A 43 -10.27 21.06 -3.51
CA ARG A 43 -9.45 20.76 -4.67
C ARG A 43 -9.85 19.41 -5.31
N ASN A 44 -10.06 18.39 -4.50
CA ASN A 44 -10.40 17.05 -4.98
C ASN A 44 -11.80 16.99 -5.58
N ILE A 45 -12.78 17.73 -5.05
CA ILE A 45 -14.10 17.88 -5.71
C ILE A 45 -13.93 18.42 -7.14
N ARG A 46 -13.13 19.48 -7.32
CA ARG A 46 -12.85 20.03 -8.67
C ARG A 46 -12.11 19.04 -9.58
N LEU A 47 -11.19 18.22 -9.04
CA LEU A 47 -10.51 17.19 -9.82
C LEU A 47 -11.49 16.12 -10.30
N ILE A 48 -12.42 15.68 -9.45
CA ILE A 48 -13.45 14.70 -9.81
C ILE A 48 -14.38 15.25 -10.88
N ASP A 49 -14.78 16.53 -10.78
CA ASP A 49 -15.63 17.19 -11.79
C ASP A 49 -14.99 17.25 -13.18
N ASN A 50 -13.68 17.39 -13.25
CA ASN A 50 -12.92 17.46 -14.49
C ASN A 50 -12.31 16.13 -14.92
N ALA A 51 -12.53 15.06 -14.17
CA ALA A 51 -11.99 13.76 -14.47
C ALA A 51 -12.58 13.19 -15.77
N PRO A 52 -11.79 12.50 -16.59
CA PRO A 52 -12.29 11.86 -17.81
C PRO A 52 -13.24 10.72 -17.46
N ASN A 53 -14.25 10.50 -18.31
CA ASN A 53 -15.11 9.33 -18.19
C ASN A 53 -14.34 8.04 -18.42
N GLY A 54 -14.77 6.95 -17.74
CA GLY A 54 -14.18 5.62 -17.95
C GLY A 54 -12.93 5.34 -17.12
N LEU A 55 -12.70 6.09 -16.04
CA LEU A 55 -11.70 5.73 -15.04
C LEU A 55 -12.08 4.38 -14.41
N THR A 56 -11.13 3.45 -14.36
CA THR A 56 -11.34 2.12 -13.76
C THR A 56 -11.13 2.12 -12.26
N ASP A 57 -10.23 3.00 -11.77
CA ASP A 57 -9.92 3.10 -10.35
C ASP A 57 -9.54 4.54 -9.97
N ILE A 58 -9.86 4.90 -8.74
CA ILE A 58 -9.53 6.18 -8.12
C ILE A 58 -8.94 5.91 -6.74
N GLY A 59 -7.66 6.22 -6.58
CA GLY A 59 -6.98 6.11 -5.30
C GLY A 59 -7.32 7.28 -4.37
N ILE A 60 -7.50 7.02 -3.08
CA ILE A 60 -7.54 8.04 -2.03
C ILE A 60 -6.36 7.81 -1.10
N THR A 61 -5.47 8.78 -1.04
CA THR A 61 -4.23 8.69 -0.26
C THR A 61 -3.90 10.02 0.42
N GLY A 62 -2.83 10.04 1.18
CA GLY A 62 -2.33 11.24 1.86
C GLY A 62 -1.49 10.87 3.05
N GLY A 63 -1.60 11.62 4.13
CA GLY A 63 -1.16 11.17 5.43
C GLY A 63 -2.07 10.05 5.93
N GLU A 64 -3.24 10.42 6.50
CA GLU A 64 -4.28 9.46 6.88
C GLU A 64 -5.67 9.96 6.46
N PRO A 65 -6.30 9.33 5.44
CA PRO A 65 -7.58 9.76 4.92
C PRO A 65 -8.73 9.79 5.93
N THR A 66 -8.74 8.89 6.92
CA THR A 66 -9.81 8.84 7.91
C THR A 66 -9.86 10.04 8.86
N LEU A 67 -8.80 10.88 8.87
CA LEU A 67 -8.82 12.16 9.59
C LEU A 67 -9.83 13.16 8.99
N LEU A 68 -10.27 12.96 7.75
CA LEU A 68 -11.34 13.71 7.12
C LEU A 68 -12.72 13.43 7.74
N LYS A 69 -12.87 12.33 8.47
CA LYS A 69 -14.13 11.91 9.09
C LYS A 69 -15.30 11.90 8.08
N GLU A 70 -16.39 12.62 8.35
CA GLU A 70 -17.58 12.72 7.50
C GLU A 70 -17.27 13.24 6.10
N LYS A 71 -16.24 14.08 5.94
CA LYS A 71 -15.81 14.57 4.62
C LYS A 71 -15.26 13.44 3.74
N LEU A 72 -14.63 12.40 4.33
CA LEU A 72 -14.21 11.22 3.54
C LEU A 72 -15.43 10.51 2.96
N VAL A 73 -16.45 10.28 3.76
CA VAL A 73 -17.70 9.65 3.30
C VAL A 73 -18.38 10.49 2.20
N HIS A 74 -18.37 11.81 2.38
CA HIS A 74 -18.91 12.72 1.37
C HIS A 74 -18.13 12.66 0.05
N LEU A 75 -16.79 12.62 0.13
CA LEU A 75 -15.93 12.49 -1.05
C LEU A 75 -16.19 11.18 -1.80
N ILE A 76 -16.31 10.06 -1.09
CA ILE A 76 -16.64 8.76 -1.67
C ILE A 76 -17.99 8.78 -2.38
N LYS A 77 -19.05 9.30 -1.72
CA LYS A 77 -20.38 9.46 -2.34
C LYS A 77 -20.32 10.30 -3.61
N TYR A 78 -19.50 11.35 -3.60
CA TYR A 78 -19.34 12.22 -4.76
C TYR A 78 -18.62 11.51 -5.91
N ILE A 79 -17.60 10.69 -5.61
CA ILE A 79 -16.93 9.84 -6.61
C ILE A 79 -17.94 8.84 -7.21
N GLU A 80 -18.69 8.10 -6.39
CA GLU A 80 -19.68 7.13 -6.88
C GLU A 80 -20.75 7.78 -7.78
N LEU A 81 -21.16 9.01 -7.44
CA LEU A 81 -22.14 9.75 -8.25
C LEU A 81 -21.58 10.12 -9.63
N ARG A 82 -20.30 10.49 -9.72
CA ARG A 82 -19.65 10.98 -10.95
C ARG A 82 -19.02 9.87 -11.77
N HIS A 83 -18.51 8.83 -11.10
CA HIS A 83 -17.78 7.71 -11.66
C HIS A 83 -18.24 6.38 -11.04
N PRO A 84 -19.49 5.95 -11.32
CA PRO A 84 -20.13 4.81 -10.63
C PRO A 84 -19.44 3.47 -10.85
N ASP A 85 -18.70 3.33 -11.95
CA ASP A 85 -18.01 2.09 -12.31
C ASP A 85 -16.56 2.03 -11.81
N SER A 86 -16.06 3.10 -11.19
CA SER A 86 -14.68 3.14 -10.69
C SER A 86 -14.55 2.43 -9.34
N LEU A 87 -13.52 1.60 -9.21
CA LEU A 87 -13.06 1.12 -7.89
C LEU A 87 -12.48 2.29 -7.11
N ILE A 88 -12.92 2.49 -5.88
CA ILE A 88 -12.37 3.50 -4.96
C ILE A 88 -11.41 2.79 -4.00
N HIS A 89 -10.11 2.97 -4.21
CA HIS A 89 -9.07 2.34 -3.41
C HIS A 89 -8.53 3.32 -2.35
N ILE A 90 -8.84 3.08 -1.08
CA ILE A 90 -8.52 3.96 0.05
C ILE A 90 -7.31 3.41 0.81
N LEU A 91 -6.19 4.13 0.77
CA LEU A 91 -4.99 3.78 1.51
C LEU A 91 -5.02 4.41 2.90
N THR A 92 -5.27 3.62 3.93
CA THR A 92 -5.44 4.06 5.32
C THR A 92 -4.71 3.15 6.29
N ASN A 93 -4.32 3.68 7.44
CA ASN A 93 -3.75 2.85 8.52
C ASN A 93 -4.80 1.97 9.24
N GLY A 94 -6.07 2.13 8.94
CA GLY A 94 -7.17 1.31 9.42
C GLY A 94 -7.61 1.58 10.87
N ARG A 95 -6.89 2.41 11.63
CA ARG A 95 -7.09 2.59 13.08
C ARG A 95 -8.44 3.23 13.44
N ALA A 96 -8.90 4.19 12.64
CA ALA A 96 -10.19 4.87 12.89
C ALA A 96 -11.36 3.89 12.84
N PHE A 97 -11.26 2.83 12.05
CA PHE A 97 -12.28 1.77 11.96
C PHE A 97 -12.38 0.89 13.21
N SER A 98 -11.51 1.07 14.21
CA SER A 98 -11.71 0.48 15.54
C SER A 98 -12.99 1.01 16.23
N ASP A 99 -13.47 2.18 15.82
CA ASP A 99 -14.79 2.71 16.15
C ASP A 99 -15.84 2.15 15.18
N ILE A 100 -16.74 1.30 15.70
CA ILE A 100 -17.80 0.68 14.91
C ILE A 100 -18.81 1.70 14.38
N GLN A 101 -19.04 2.82 15.07
CA GLN A 101 -19.97 3.85 14.61
C GLN A 101 -19.41 4.56 13.37
N TYR A 102 -18.11 4.87 13.38
CA TYR A 102 -17.43 5.40 12.21
C TYR A 102 -17.44 4.39 11.05
N THR A 103 -17.13 3.12 11.33
CA THR A 103 -17.12 2.06 10.32
C THR A 103 -18.48 1.91 9.62
N ARG A 104 -19.58 2.00 10.35
CA ARG A 104 -20.96 1.91 9.81
C ARG A 104 -21.29 2.99 8.80
N MET A 105 -20.59 4.12 8.77
CA MET A 105 -20.78 5.17 7.78
C MET A 105 -20.42 4.72 6.36
N PHE A 106 -19.69 3.61 6.23
CA PHE A 106 -19.24 3.03 4.95
C PHE A 106 -20.12 1.87 4.46
N VAL A 107 -21.23 1.59 5.15
CA VAL A 107 -22.21 0.58 4.71
C VAL A 107 -22.94 1.07 3.45
N GLY A 108 -23.05 0.19 2.46
CA GLY A 108 -23.83 0.42 1.24
C GLY A 108 -23.05 1.01 0.06
N PHE A 109 -21.76 1.28 0.22
CA PHE A 109 -20.86 1.55 -0.91
C PHE A 109 -20.49 0.23 -1.60
N SER A 110 -20.54 0.18 -2.92
CA SER A 110 -20.38 -1.06 -3.69
C SER A 110 -18.96 -1.30 -4.20
N ASN A 111 -18.20 -0.24 -4.42
CA ASN A 111 -16.90 -0.30 -5.10
C ASN A 111 -15.76 0.22 -4.22
N LEU A 112 -15.71 -0.21 -2.95
CA LEU A 112 -14.65 0.17 -2.01
C LEU A 112 -13.64 -0.95 -1.83
N LEU A 113 -12.36 -0.58 -1.88
CA LEU A 113 -11.23 -1.40 -1.43
C LEU A 113 -10.40 -0.60 -0.42
N PHE A 114 -10.21 -1.16 0.78
CA PHE A 114 -9.35 -0.55 1.78
C PHE A 114 -7.98 -1.21 1.79
N GLY A 115 -6.94 -0.45 1.41
CA GLY A 115 -5.54 -0.87 1.53
C GLY A 115 -5.00 -0.55 2.93
N ILE A 116 -4.89 -1.58 3.78
CA ILE A 116 -4.55 -1.44 5.20
C ILE A 116 -3.20 -2.11 5.50
N PRO A 117 -2.22 -1.40 6.08
CA PRO A 117 -0.93 -1.98 6.44
C PRO A 117 -1.03 -2.85 7.70
N LEU A 118 -0.53 -4.08 7.61
CA LEU A 118 -0.28 -4.96 8.74
C LEU A 118 1.20 -5.39 8.71
N HIS A 119 2.04 -4.75 9.51
CA HIS A 119 3.49 -4.90 9.41
C HIS A 119 4.04 -6.13 10.13
N SER A 120 3.31 -6.68 11.09
CA SER A 120 3.67 -7.90 11.84
C SER A 120 2.43 -8.54 12.46
N ASP A 121 2.51 -9.84 12.72
CA ASP A 121 1.57 -10.59 13.56
C ASP A 121 1.79 -10.34 15.06
N PHE A 122 2.84 -9.60 15.41
CA PHE A 122 3.25 -9.30 16.78
C PHE A 122 3.10 -7.81 17.09
N SER A 123 2.25 -7.49 18.09
CA SER A 123 1.84 -6.11 18.39
C SER A 123 3.02 -5.17 18.69
N ILE A 124 4.01 -5.63 19.44
CA ILE A 124 5.19 -4.80 19.80
C ILE A 124 5.97 -4.40 18.55
N GLU A 125 6.13 -5.31 17.60
CA GLU A 125 6.85 -5.04 16.36
C GLU A 125 6.05 -4.12 15.43
N HIS A 126 4.76 -4.37 15.26
CA HIS A 126 3.89 -3.47 14.48
C HIS A 126 3.90 -2.06 15.05
N ASP A 127 3.70 -1.90 16.36
CA ASP A 127 3.71 -0.59 17.03
C ASP A 127 5.08 0.10 16.95
N ALA A 128 6.17 -0.66 17.01
CA ALA A 128 7.52 -0.14 16.81
C ALA A 128 7.75 0.36 15.38
N ILE A 129 7.12 -0.25 14.37
CA ILE A 129 7.21 0.20 12.97
C ILE A 129 6.34 1.43 12.74
N THR A 130 5.11 1.45 13.25
CA THR A 130 4.17 2.58 13.11
C THR A 130 4.49 3.76 14.01
N GLN A 131 5.34 3.55 15.03
CA GLN A 131 5.72 4.52 16.09
C GLN A 131 4.52 4.97 16.94
N VAL A 132 3.49 4.13 17.07
CA VAL A 132 2.31 4.40 17.90
C VAL A 132 1.96 3.16 18.71
N LYS A 133 2.06 3.28 20.05
CA LYS A 133 1.65 2.22 20.96
C LYS A 133 0.15 1.97 20.85
N GLY A 134 -0.24 0.70 20.69
CA GLY A 134 -1.63 0.28 20.54
C GLY A 134 -2.17 0.33 19.11
N SER A 135 -1.39 0.80 18.14
CA SER A 135 -1.81 0.86 16.74
C SER A 135 -2.18 -0.52 16.19
N TYR A 136 -1.46 -1.58 16.58
CA TYR A 136 -1.81 -2.95 16.21
C TYR A 136 -3.23 -3.33 16.61
N ILE A 137 -3.59 -3.08 17.86
CA ILE A 137 -4.93 -3.43 18.38
C ILE A 137 -6.03 -2.64 17.68
N GLU A 138 -5.79 -1.34 17.44
CA GLU A 138 -6.76 -0.50 16.71
C GLU A 138 -6.90 -0.95 15.25
N THR A 139 -5.80 -1.22 14.55
CA THR A 139 -5.81 -1.75 13.18
C THR A 139 -6.53 -3.10 13.10
N MET A 140 -6.24 -4.04 14.01
CA MET A 140 -6.93 -5.34 14.06
C MET A 140 -8.43 -5.20 14.29
N LYS A 141 -8.86 -4.36 15.24
CA LYS A 141 -10.29 -4.07 15.44
C LYS A 141 -10.90 -3.46 14.17
N GLY A 142 -10.19 -2.53 13.51
CA GLY A 142 -10.62 -1.92 12.26
C GLY A 142 -10.85 -2.96 11.16
N LEU A 143 -9.92 -3.91 10.97
CA LEU A 143 -10.05 -5.00 10.00
C LEU A 143 -11.30 -5.83 10.23
N TYR A 144 -11.56 -6.26 11.48
CA TYR A 144 -12.77 -7.01 11.80
C TYR A 144 -14.06 -6.21 11.63
N ASN A 145 -14.04 -4.93 11.98
CA ASN A 145 -15.21 -4.07 11.82
C ASN A 145 -15.53 -3.82 10.32
N LEU A 146 -14.50 -3.63 9.48
CA LEU A 146 -14.66 -3.51 8.02
C LEU A 146 -15.19 -4.81 7.41
N ALA A 147 -14.65 -5.96 7.82
CA ALA A 147 -15.15 -7.26 7.39
C ALA A 147 -16.63 -7.46 7.75
N ASN A 148 -17.06 -7.02 8.93
CA ASN A 148 -18.45 -7.11 9.37
C ASN A 148 -19.43 -6.28 8.54
N ILE A 149 -18.97 -5.25 7.84
CA ILE A 149 -19.80 -4.46 6.91
C ILE A 149 -19.65 -4.90 5.45
N GLY A 150 -18.81 -5.90 5.17
CA GLY A 150 -18.70 -6.56 3.87
C GLY A 150 -17.94 -5.77 2.81
N VAL A 151 -17.01 -4.91 3.19
CA VAL A 151 -16.14 -4.20 2.23
C VAL A 151 -14.85 -4.97 1.98
N ASP A 152 -14.28 -4.83 0.78
CA ASP A 152 -13.03 -5.48 0.41
C ASP A 152 -11.83 -4.85 1.11
N ILE A 153 -10.88 -5.72 1.52
CA ILE A 153 -9.67 -5.33 2.24
C ILE A 153 -8.45 -5.91 1.55
N GLU A 154 -7.51 -5.05 1.16
CA GLU A 154 -6.14 -5.41 0.80
C GLU A 154 -5.25 -5.25 2.03
N LEU A 155 -4.58 -6.31 2.46
CA LEU A 155 -3.50 -6.18 3.45
C LEU A 155 -2.18 -5.80 2.76
N ARG A 156 -1.51 -4.78 3.28
CA ARG A 156 -0.26 -4.27 2.72
C ARG A 156 0.89 -4.46 3.71
N VAL A 157 1.93 -5.18 3.30
CA VAL A 157 3.09 -5.48 4.14
C VAL A 157 4.33 -4.87 3.51
N VAL A 158 4.79 -3.72 4.02
CA VAL A 158 6.08 -3.16 3.61
C VAL A 158 7.19 -3.93 4.31
N ILE A 159 7.98 -4.69 3.53
CA ILE A 159 9.07 -5.52 4.04
C ILE A 159 10.23 -4.62 4.46
N ASN A 160 10.73 -4.85 5.66
CA ASN A 160 11.85 -4.09 6.21
C ASN A 160 12.66 -4.96 7.20
N LYS A 161 13.79 -4.44 7.65
CA LYS A 161 14.73 -5.14 8.54
C LYS A 161 14.12 -5.58 9.87
N MET A 162 13.01 -4.96 10.30
CA MET A 162 12.35 -5.31 11.56
C MET A 162 11.41 -6.51 11.40
N ASN A 163 10.70 -6.63 10.26
CA ASN A 163 9.64 -7.62 10.10
C ASN A 163 9.96 -8.79 9.16
N TYR A 164 11.01 -8.73 8.34
CA TYR A 164 11.25 -9.73 7.29
C TYR A 164 11.31 -11.16 7.81
N ARG A 165 11.91 -11.39 8.99
CA ARG A 165 12.06 -12.74 9.57
C ARG A 165 10.72 -13.37 9.97
N ARG A 166 9.72 -12.53 10.21
CA ARG A 166 8.38 -12.98 10.61
C ARG A 166 7.39 -13.07 9.45
N LEU A 167 7.80 -12.84 8.20
CA LEU A 167 6.90 -12.97 7.04
C LEU A 167 6.20 -14.33 6.96
N PRO A 168 6.87 -15.49 7.22
CA PRO A 168 6.19 -16.78 7.24
C PRO A 168 5.16 -16.90 8.37
N GLN A 169 5.45 -16.39 9.57
CA GLN A 169 4.51 -16.39 10.70
C GLN A 169 3.36 -15.42 10.45
N LEU A 170 3.64 -14.26 9.87
CA LEU A 170 2.60 -13.31 9.46
C LEU A 170 1.66 -13.93 8.41
N SER A 171 2.17 -14.68 7.43
CA SER A 171 1.34 -15.35 6.43
C SER A 171 0.41 -16.40 7.07
N GLU A 172 0.92 -17.19 8.02
CA GLU A 172 0.09 -18.13 8.78
C GLU A 172 -0.95 -17.41 9.65
N PHE A 173 -0.57 -16.32 10.30
CA PHE A 173 -1.48 -15.47 11.07
C PHE A 173 -2.62 -14.93 10.23
N ILE A 174 -2.33 -14.41 9.03
CA ILE A 174 -3.32 -13.87 8.08
C ILE A 174 -4.31 -14.99 7.70
N TRP A 175 -3.79 -16.12 7.25
CA TRP A 175 -4.65 -17.26 6.88
C TRP A 175 -5.59 -17.70 8.00
N ARG A 176 -5.10 -17.79 9.25
CA ARG A 176 -5.90 -18.27 10.39
C ARG A 176 -6.89 -17.24 10.92
N ASN A 177 -6.52 -15.95 10.90
CA ASN A 177 -7.25 -14.92 11.65
C ASN A 177 -7.94 -13.90 10.74
N LEU A 178 -7.51 -13.76 9.49
CA LEU A 178 -8.00 -12.76 8.55
C LEU A 178 -8.42 -13.38 7.20
N PRO A 179 -9.18 -14.52 7.20
CA PRO A 179 -9.54 -15.22 5.96
C PRO A 179 -10.52 -14.42 5.07
N PHE A 180 -11.01 -13.31 5.56
CA PHE A 180 -11.95 -12.41 4.87
C PHE A 180 -11.25 -11.34 4.02
N VAL A 181 -9.92 -11.23 4.05
CA VAL A 181 -9.22 -10.24 3.21
C VAL A 181 -9.25 -10.66 1.75
N ALA A 182 -9.48 -9.69 0.87
CA ALA A 182 -9.57 -9.91 -0.56
C ALA A 182 -8.20 -10.21 -1.18
N SER A 183 -7.13 -9.53 -0.68
CA SER A 183 -5.77 -9.73 -1.21
C SER A 183 -4.70 -9.33 -0.20
N ILE A 184 -3.46 -9.83 -0.44
CA ILE A 184 -2.28 -9.51 0.36
C ILE A 184 -1.17 -9.00 -0.56
N SER A 185 -0.60 -7.84 -0.25
CA SER A 185 0.46 -7.19 -1.01
C SER A 185 1.75 -7.08 -0.20
N PHE A 186 2.75 -7.88 -0.53
CA PHE A 186 4.11 -7.70 -0.03
C PHE A 186 4.83 -6.66 -0.86
N MET A 187 5.40 -5.64 -0.22
CA MET A 187 5.98 -4.49 -0.90
C MET A 187 7.44 -4.28 -0.52
N GLY A 188 8.31 -4.15 -1.52
CA GLY A 188 9.66 -3.66 -1.32
C GLY A 188 9.67 -2.22 -0.80
N LEU A 189 10.65 -1.91 0.03
CA LEU A 189 10.82 -0.60 0.64
C LEU A 189 11.28 0.45 -0.38
N GLU A 190 10.58 1.57 -0.47
CA GLU A 190 11.05 2.79 -1.15
C GLU A 190 11.88 3.62 -0.15
N ASP A 191 13.19 3.79 -0.42
CA ASP A 191 14.09 4.51 0.49
C ASP A 191 14.00 6.03 0.29
N THR A 192 12.86 6.59 0.73
CA THR A 192 12.54 8.03 0.67
C THR A 192 11.83 8.49 1.95
N GLY A 193 11.67 9.78 2.15
CA GLY A 193 10.98 10.33 3.31
C GLY A 193 11.62 9.95 4.65
N TYR A 194 10.83 9.37 5.57
CA TYR A 194 11.34 8.89 6.86
C TYR A 194 12.27 7.69 6.74
N SER A 195 12.17 6.90 5.67
CA SER A 195 13.08 5.79 5.43
C SER A 195 14.54 6.24 5.42
N ILE A 196 14.85 7.38 4.81
CA ILE A 196 16.22 7.92 4.76
C ILE A 196 16.80 8.15 6.16
N LYS A 197 16.00 8.72 7.08
CA LYS A 197 16.42 8.96 8.46
C LYS A 197 16.56 7.67 9.28
N ASN A 198 15.73 6.68 8.97
CA ASN A 198 15.65 5.42 9.69
C ASN A 198 16.39 4.27 8.97
N HIS A 199 17.14 4.57 7.92
CA HIS A 199 17.76 3.61 7.01
C HIS A 199 18.41 2.43 7.75
N ASN A 200 19.27 2.68 8.69
CA ASN A 200 19.99 1.63 9.45
C ASN A 200 19.05 0.69 10.24
N LYS A 201 17.84 1.14 10.58
CA LYS A 201 16.86 0.37 11.34
C LYS A 201 15.95 -0.47 10.44
N ILE A 202 15.64 0.02 9.24
CA ILE A 202 14.56 -0.55 8.44
C ILE A 202 15.02 -1.05 7.07
N TRP A 203 16.11 -0.52 6.50
CA TRP A 203 16.56 -0.98 5.20
C TRP A 203 17.18 -2.37 5.26
N ILE A 204 16.82 -3.20 4.31
CA ILE A 204 17.39 -4.54 4.08
C ILE A 204 17.37 -4.81 2.56
N ASP A 205 18.43 -5.42 2.06
CA ASP A 205 18.46 -5.81 0.65
C ASP A 205 17.44 -6.92 0.37
N PRO A 206 16.66 -6.85 -0.71
CA PRO A 206 15.70 -7.89 -1.06
C PRO A 206 16.28 -9.30 -1.13
N ILE A 207 17.54 -9.48 -1.50
CA ILE A 207 18.16 -10.80 -1.52
C ILE A 207 18.35 -11.43 -0.13
N ASP A 208 18.39 -10.61 0.92
CA ASP A 208 18.59 -11.07 2.30
C ASP A 208 17.32 -11.66 2.94
N TYR A 209 16.14 -11.46 2.30
CA TYR A 209 14.87 -12.04 2.78
C TYR A 209 14.16 -12.93 1.74
N LEU A 210 14.90 -13.42 0.73
CA LEU A 210 14.33 -14.25 -0.33
C LEU A 210 13.68 -15.55 0.18
N VAL A 211 14.23 -16.14 1.23
CA VAL A 211 13.70 -17.38 1.83
C VAL A 211 12.37 -17.11 2.53
N GLU A 212 12.33 -16.03 3.29
CA GLU A 212 11.14 -15.65 4.08
C GLU A 212 9.99 -15.21 3.21
N ILE A 213 10.23 -14.37 2.19
CA ILE A 213 9.19 -13.94 1.27
C ILE A 213 8.68 -15.09 0.42
N GLU A 214 9.57 -15.96 -0.08
CA GLU A 214 9.16 -17.13 -0.85
C GLU A 214 8.22 -18.01 -0.02
N LYS A 215 8.61 -18.35 1.20
CA LYS A 215 7.81 -19.17 2.09
C LYS A 215 6.45 -18.52 2.39
N ALA A 216 6.44 -17.22 2.68
CA ALA A 216 5.21 -16.49 2.98
C ALA A 216 4.25 -16.46 1.79
N VAL A 217 4.75 -16.13 0.59
CA VAL A 217 3.95 -16.02 -0.62
C VAL A 217 3.42 -17.37 -1.09
N ILE A 218 4.28 -18.42 -1.08
CA ILE A 218 3.86 -19.77 -1.50
C ILE A 218 2.82 -20.31 -0.55
N ASN A 219 3.01 -20.19 0.77
CA ASN A 219 2.00 -20.63 1.75
C ASN A 219 0.64 -19.98 1.52
N LEU A 220 0.59 -18.65 1.37
CA LEU A 220 -0.67 -17.92 1.13
C LEU A 220 -1.33 -18.39 -0.18
N ALA A 221 -0.56 -18.57 -1.24
CA ALA A 221 -1.07 -19.06 -2.52
C ALA A 221 -1.61 -20.50 -2.43
N GLU A 222 -0.92 -21.39 -1.72
CA GLU A 222 -1.37 -22.77 -1.46
C GLU A 222 -2.65 -22.81 -0.60
N TRP A 223 -2.86 -21.80 0.23
CA TRP A 223 -4.08 -21.63 1.02
C TRP A 223 -5.19 -20.86 0.28
N ASN A 224 -5.03 -20.65 -1.05
CA ASN A 224 -5.98 -19.97 -1.94
C ASN A 224 -6.28 -18.51 -1.56
N LEU A 225 -5.31 -17.81 -0.98
CA LEU A 225 -5.38 -16.37 -0.77
C LEU A 225 -4.72 -15.64 -1.95
N ASP A 226 -5.33 -14.57 -2.43
CA ASP A 226 -4.72 -13.74 -3.46
C ASP A 226 -3.52 -12.98 -2.90
N VAL A 227 -2.34 -13.21 -3.46
CA VAL A 227 -1.10 -12.62 -2.99
C VAL A 227 -0.29 -12.04 -4.14
N SER A 228 0.25 -10.85 -3.92
CA SER A 228 1.08 -10.14 -4.89
C SER A 228 2.36 -9.58 -4.27
N ILE A 229 3.40 -9.43 -5.08
CA ILE A 229 4.66 -8.81 -4.72
C ILE A 229 4.80 -7.51 -5.51
N PHE A 230 4.99 -6.40 -4.80
CA PHE A 230 5.11 -5.06 -5.35
C PHE A 230 6.51 -4.49 -5.10
N ASN A 231 6.97 -3.63 -6.00
CA ASN A 231 8.16 -2.80 -5.81
C ASN A 231 9.48 -3.57 -5.61
N ILE A 232 9.56 -4.83 -6.01
CA ILE A 232 10.80 -5.62 -5.97
C ILE A 232 11.15 -6.03 -7.41
N PRO A 233 12.31 -5.61 -7.94
CA PRO A 233 12.76 -6.01 -9.27
C PRO A 233 12.88 -7.53 -9.41
N LEU A 234 12.51 -8.08 -10.57
CA LEU A 234 12.52 -9.53 -10.80
C LEU A 234 13.89 -10.17 -10.55
N CYS A 235 14.98 -9.47 -10.87
CA CYS A 235 16.33 -9.98 -10.64
C CYS A 235 16.71 -10.12 -9.16
N LEU A 236 15.90 -9.55 -8.26
CA LEU A 236 16.04 -9.68 -6.80
C LEU A 236 15.00 -10.64 -6.21
N LEU A 237 14.31 -11.41 -7.06
CA LEU A 237 13.35 -12.45 -6.67
C LEU A 237 13.80 -13.82 -7.20
N LYS A 238 13.32 -14.88 -6.57
CA LYS A 238 13.46 -16.23 -7.14
C LYS A 238 12.47 -16.41 -8.30
N PRO A 239 12.80 -17.21 -9.33
CA PRO A 239 11.90 -17.47 -10.46
C PRO A 239 10.53 -18.01 -10.06
N SER A 240 10.42 -18.77 -8.97
CA SER A 240 9.17 -19.27 -8.38
C SER A 240 8.18 -18.14 -8.01
N LEU A 241 8.69 -16.92 -7.76
CA LEU A 241 7.93 -15.76 -7.34
C LEU A 241 7.53 -14.83 -8.49
N TYR A 242 8.04 -15.01 -9.70
CA TYR A 242 7.78 -14.08 -10.82
C TYR A 242 6.29 -13.94 -11.15
N LYS A 243 5.51 -15.01 -11.05
CA LYS A 243 4.06 -14.99 -11.30
C LYS A 243 3.28 -14.12 -10.31
N PHE A 244 3.82 -13.85 -9.13
CA PHE A 244 3.22 -12.99 -8.11
C PHE A 244 3.70 -11.55 -8.21
N ALA A 245 4.80 -11.28 -8.91
CA ALA A 245 5.36 -9.94 -9.03
C ALA A 245 4.49 -9.05 -9.93
N LYS A 246 4.18 -7.86 -9.46
CA LYS A 246 3.39 -6.87 -10.20
C LYS A 246 4.27 -5.69 -10.61
N LYS A 247 4.01 -5.18 -11.81
CA LYS A 247 4.61 -3.94 -12.31
C LYS A 247 3.85 -2.76 -11.71
N SER A 248 4.32 -2.27 -10.58
CA SER A 248 3.55 -1.43 -9.65
C SER A 248 4.16 -0.07 -9.35
N ILE A 249 5.38 0.20 -9.82
CA ILE A 249 5.99 1.53 -9.64
C ILE A 249 5.36 2.47 -10.66
N SER A 250 4.80 3.59 -10.19
CA SER A 250 4.21 4.63 -11.04
C SER A 250 5.21 5.09 -12.11
N ASP A 251 4.72 5.36 -13.32
CA ASP A 251 5.56 5.68 -14.50
C ASP A 251 6.54 6.83 -14.24
N TRP A 252 6.11 7.84 -13.49
CA TRP A 252 6.97 8.98 -13.14
C TRP A 252 8.06 8.67 -12.10
N LYS A 253 7.94 7.54 -11.37
CA LYS A 253 8.93 7.07 -10.39
C LYS A 253 9.79 5.93 -10.92
N VAL A 254 9.37 5.25 -11.99
CA VAL A 254 10.10 4.10 -12.49
C VAL A 254 11.40 4.53 -13.17
N THR A 255 12.47 3.81 -12.89
CA THR A 255 13.75 3.96 -13.59
C THR A 255 14.42 2.62 -13.81
N TYR A 256 15.36 2.57 -14.75
CA TYR A 256 16.19 1.41 -15.05
C TYR A 256 17.62 1.86 -15.15
N ILE A 257 18.55 1.11 -14.58
CA ILE A 257 19.99 1.35 -14.70
C ILE A 257 20.54 0.71 -15.99
N ASP A 258 21.74 1.05 -16.39
CA ASP A 258 22.36 0.59 -17.65
C ASP A 258 22.38 -0.94 -17.78
N THR A 259 22.64 -1.63 -16.68
CA THR A 259 22.62 -3.11 -16.60
C THR A 259 21.27 -3.70 -17.05
N CYS A 260 20.17 -2.96 -16.89
CA CYS A 260 18.83 -3.42 -17.29
C CYS A 260 18.61 -3.38 -18.83
N SER A 261 19.49 -2.75 -19.59
CA SER A 261 19.38 -2.65 -21.06
C SER A 261 19.44 -4.02 -21.74
N THR A 262 20.19 -4.95 -21.19
CA THR A 262 20.39 -6.32 -21.70
C THR A 262 19.48 -7.34 -21.03
N CYS A 263 18.60 -6.94 -20.11
CA CYS A 263 17.75 -7.83 -19.36
C CYS A 263 16.55 -8.33 -20.18
N SER A 264 16.43 -9.65 -20.39
CA SER A 264 15.33 -10.28 -21.12
C SER A 264 13.96 -10.11 -20.42
N LYS A 265 13.93 -9.82 -19.12
CA LYS A 265 12.71 -9.60 -18.33
C LYS A 265 12.39 -8.14 -18.02
N LYS A 266 13.05 -7.18 -18.70
CA LYS A 266 12.86 -5.75 -18.45
C LYS A 266 11.40 -5.31 -18.56
N ASN A 267 10.69 -5.79 -19.57
CA ASN A 267 9.29 -5.38 -19.83
C ASN A 267 8.29 -5.92 -18.81
N GLU A 268 8.63 -7.02 -18.12
CA GLU A 268 7.81 -7.62 -17.07
C GLU A 268 8.17 -7.07 -15.68
N CYS A 269 9.34 -6.42 -15.55
CA CYS A 269 9.86 -5.96 -14.28
C CYS A 269 9.25 -4.63 -13.86
N CYS A 270 9.02 -4.45 -12.54
CA CYS A 270 8.57 -3.18 -11.98
C CYS A 270 9.60 -2.05 -12.13
N GLY A 271 10.88 -2.37 -12.39
CA GLY A 271 11.96 -1.40 -12.38
C GLY A 271 12.40 -1.01 -10.96
N LEU A 272 12.96 0.17 -10.85
CA LEU A 272 13.52 0.73 -9.62
C LEU A 272 12.83 2.07 -9.32
N PHE A 273 12.79 2.45 -8.06
CA PHE A 273 12.33 3.79 -7.67
C PHE A 273 13.40 4.85 -7.99
N SER A 274 13.09 5.79 -8.87
CA SER A 274 13.95 6.97 -9.12
C SER A 274 14.07 7.87 -7.88
N THR A 275 13.12 7.77 -6.97
CA THR A 275 13.03 8.53 -5.72
C THR A 275 13.78 7.89 -4.56
N SER A 276 14.18 6.63 -4.67
CA SER A 276 14.95 5.94 -3.62
C SER A 276 16.39 6.41 -3.58
N LYS A 277 16.86 6.75 -2.38
CA LYS A 277 18.26 7.11 -2.13
C LYS A 277 19.21 5.92 -2.24
N MET A 278 18.74 4.74 -1.79
CA MET A 278 19.50 3.48 -1.87
C MET A 278 18.81 2.50 -2.81
N GLN A 279 19.63 1.79 -3.56
CA GLN A 279 19.24 0.70 -4.44
C GLN A 279 20.04 -0.54 -4.04
N SER A 280 19.53 -1.76 -4.31
CA SER A 280 20.29 -2.98 -4.10
C SER A 280 21.54 -2.99 -4.99
N PRO A 281 22.72 -3.32 -4.46
CA PRO A 281 23.91 -3.54 -5.27
C PRO A 281 23.85 -4.86 -6.07
N ASN A 282 22.86 -5.70 -5.83
CA ASN A 282 22.71 -7.03 -6.42
C ASN A 282 21.84 -7.05 -7.69
N ILE A 283 21.49 -5.87 -8.21
CA ILE A 283 20.73 -5.76 -9.47
C ILE A 283 21.62 -6.25 -10.62
N LYS A 284 21.12 -7.23 -11.37
CA LYS A 284 21.80 -7.81 -12.53
C LYS A 284 20.79 -8.20 -13.61
N PRO A 285 21.18 -8.23 -14.91
CA PRO A 285 20.29 -8.65 -15.96
C PRO A 285 19.92 -10.13 -15.82
N ILE A 286 18.69 -10.46 -16.10
CA ILE A 286 18.25 -11.84 -16.31
C ILE A 286 18.51 -12.12 -17.79
N LEU A 287 19.37 -13.11 -18.07
CA LEU A 287 19.68 -13.56 -19.43
C LEU A 287 19.02 -14.93 -19.61
N ILE A 288 18.22 -15.07 -20.66
CA ILE A 288 17.52 -16.32 -21.05
C ILE A 288 18.08 -16.75 -22.41
#